data_010e6761090698ef02a6077ccf9280a7
#
_entry.id   010e6761090698ef02a6077ccf9280a7
#
_cell.length_a   1.000
_cell.length_b   1.000
_cell.length_c   1.000
_cell.angle_alpha   90.00
_cell.angle_beta   90.00
_cell.angle_gamma   90.00
#
_symmetry.space_group_name_H-M   'P 1'
#
loop_
_entity.id
_entity.type
_entity.pdbx_description
1 polymer ?
#
loop_
_entity_poly.entity_id
_entity_poly.type
_entity_poly.pdbx_seq_one_letter_code
_entity_poly.pdbx_strand_id
1 'polypeptide(L)'
;KGIEKRLTAVGAMGDAIIIENDGLYESVEYAPAKLSDLSKEDILKRIQEGGVVGQGGAGFPTHVKLSPKEPDKIDHILVNGAECEPYITSDYRRMMEEPESIVGGLEVILKAFPKAVGCICIEDNKPDCIARMKEAIKGKERMEVKELKTKYPQGGERTLIYAVTGREINSTMLPADVGCVVDNVETVTSVYKAVILGQPVISRNVTVTGDGIRTPKNFSVLTGTDLSELVDAAGGLKEKIAKAISGGPMMGFALYDLHIPCTKTTSSLLFLERDAVSEA
;
A
#
# COMPACT_ATOMS: atom_id res chain seq x y z
N LYS A 1 -15.78 -21.87 8.91
CA LYS A 1 -15.53 -23.34 9.04
C LYS A 1 -14.47 -23.68 10.08
N GLY A 2 -13.56 -22.79 10.47
CA GLY A 2 -12.54 -23.04 11.48
C GLY A 2 -11.31 -22.17 11.33
N ILE A 3 -10.28 -22.51 12.08
CA ILE A 3 -8.95 -21.90 11.99
C ILE A 3 -7.99 -23.00 11.53
N GLU A 4 -7.21 -22.73 10.50
CA GLU A 4 -6.23 -23.64 9.92
C GLU A 4 -4.91 -22.92 9.67
N LYS A 5 -3.81 -23.69 9.63
CA LYS A 5 -2.52 -23.17 9.15
C LYS A 5 -2.55 -23.07 7.63
N ARG A 6 -2.27 -21.88 7.09
CA ARG A 6 -2.19 -21.62 5.65
C ARG A 6 -0.88 -20.90 5.32
N LEU A 7 -0.35 -21.18 4.15
CA LEU A 7 0.73 -20.38 3.59
C LEU A 7 0.18 -18.96 3.33
N THR A 8 0.93 -17.97 3.72
CA THR A 8 0.59 -16.57 3.49
C THR A 8 1.38 -16.00 2.32
N ALA A 9 0.92 -14.90 1.76
CA ALA A 9 1.61 -14.20 0.67
C ALA A 9 3.00 -13.66 1.06
N VAL A 10 3.46 -13.83 2.28
CA VAL A 10 4.83 -13.52 2.74
C VAL A 10 5.68 -14.79 2.92
N GLY A 11 5.24 -15.93 2.39
CA GLY A 11 6.01 -17.19 2.41
C GLY A 11 6.09 -17.88 3.78
N ALA A 12 5.30 -17.44 4.76
CA ALA A 12 5.26 -18.04 6.10
C ALA A 12 3.91 -18.70 6.38
N MET A 13 3.91 -19.78 7.18
CA MET A 13 2.67 -20.38 7.66
C MET A 13 2.05 -19.51 8.77
N GLY A 14 0.78 -19.17 8.60
CA GLY A 14 0.00 -18.38 9.56
C GLY A 14 -1.34 -19.03 9.89
N ASP A 15 -1.95 -18.62 10.99
CA ASP A 15 -3.33 -18.99 11.31
C ASP A 15 -4.28 -18.22 10.42
N ALA A 16 -5.14 -18.92 9.70
CA ALA A 16 -6.16 -18.36 8.82
C ALA A 16 -7.56 -18.77 9.28
N ILE A 17 -8.46 -17.82 9.34
CA ILE A 17 -9.89 -18.08 9.55
C ILE A 17 -10.48 -18.49 8.21
N ILE A 18 -11.01 -19.71 8.13
CA ILE A 18 -11.66 -20.22 6.92
C ILE A 18 -13.13 -19.81 6.91
N ILE A 19 -13.48 -18.93 5.99
CA ILE A 19 -14.83 -18.43 5.76
C ILE A 19 -15.35 -19.02 4.45
N GLU A 20 -16.55 -19.59 4.47
CA GLU A 20 -17.28 -19.94 3.25
C GLU A 20 -18.12 -18.73 2.84
N ASN A 21 -17.84 -18.21 1.65
CA ASN A 21 -18.57 -17.10 1.09
C ASN A 21 -19.92 -17.61 0.55
N ASP A 22 -21.00 -16.91 0.88
CA ASP A 22 -22.37 -17.22 0.39
C ASP A 22 -22.62 -16.63 -1.02
N GLY A 23 -21.69 -15.84 -1.54
CA GLY A 23 -21.79 -15.19 -2.84
C GLY A 23 -22.70 -13.95 -2.88
N LEU A 24 -23.26 -13.52 -1.75
CA LEU A 24 -24.17 -12.38 -1.71
C LEU A 24 -23.42 -11.04 -1.58
N TYR A 25 -22.21 -11.06 -1.01
CA TYR A 25 -21.37 -9.87 -0.81
C TYR A 25 -22.06 -8.73 -0.04
N GLU A 26 -22.99 -9.08 0.84
CA GLU A 26 -23.68 -8.11 1.70
C GLU A 26 -22.69 -7.48 2.68
N SER A 27 -22.80 -6.17 2.87
CA SER A 27 -21.95 -5.39 3.77
C SER A 27 -22.76 -4.82 4.92
N VAL A 28 -22.13 -4.71 6.09
CA VAL A 28 -22.70 -3.94 7.19
C VAL A 28 -22.69 -2.44 6.86
N GLU A 29 -23.60 -1.69 7.46
CA GLU A 29 -23.55 -0.23 7.40
C GLU A 29 -22.31 0.30 8.12
N TYR A 30 -21.57 1.16 7.45
CA TYR A 30 -20.42 1.83 8.03
C TYR A 30 -20.81 3.16 8.67
N ALA A 31 -20.14 3.54 9.76
CA ALA A 31 -20.38 4.79 10.47
C ALA A 31 -19.36 5.86 10.05
N PRO A 32 -19.67 6.72 9.06
CA PRO A 32 -18.78 7.79 8.64
C PRO A 32 -18.61 8.84 9.74
N ALA A 33 -17.52 9.58 9.69
CA ALA A 33 -17.25 10.67 10.61
C ALA A 33 -16.75 11.91 9.87
N LYS A 34 -17.01 13.10 10.45
CA LYS A 34 -16.41 14.33 9.95
C LYS A 34 -15.06 14.53 10.62
N LEU A 35 -14.05 14.86 9.82
CA LEU A 35 -12.71 15.08 10.34
C LEU A 35 -12.67 16.17 11.44
N SER A 36 -13.49 17.23 11.31
CA SER A 36 -13.60 18.29 12.32
C SER A 36 -13.85 17.78 13.74
N ASP A 37 -14.66 16.73 13.86
CA ASP A 37 -15.20 16.24 15.13
C ASP A 37 -14.29 15.22 15.83
N LEU A 38 -13.20 14.79 15.16
CA LEU A 38 -12.29 13.76 15.66
C LEU A 38 -11.08 14.37 16.36
N SER A 39 -10.78 13.89 17.56
CA SER A 39 -9.49 14.10 18.22
C SER A 39 -8.39 13.22 17.59
N LYS A 40 -7.13 13.43 17.99
CA LYS A 40 -6.02 12.56 17.60
C LYS A 40 -6.25 11.12 18.07
N GLU A 41 -6.74 10.97 19.29
CA GLU A 41 -7.04 9.68 19.91
C GLU A 41 -8.14 8.94 19.13
N ASP A 42 -9.19 9.66 18.71
CA ASP A 42 -10.26 9.08 17.86
C ASP A 42 -9.71 8.62 16.52
N ILE A 43 -8.85 9.40 15.89
CA ILE A 43 -8.19 9.05 14.62
C ILE A 43 -7.39 7.74 14.79
N LEU A 44 -6.51 7.67 15.80
CA LEU A 44 -5.68 6.49 16.06
C LEU A 44 -6.53 5.25 16.36
N LYS A 45 -7.59 5.42 17.15
CA LYS A 45 -8.54 4.34 17.46
C LYS A 45 -9.23 3.82 16.19
N ARG A 46 -9.76 4.71 15.34
CA ARG A 46 -10.40 4.31 14.08
C ARG A 46 -9.43 3.61 13.12
N ILE A 47 -8.18 4.06 13.04
CA ILE A 47 -7.13 3.39 12.26
C ILE A 47 -6.88 1.96 12.79
N GLN A 48 -6.82 1.80 14.12
CA GLN A 48 -6.63 0.50 14.76
C GLN A 48 -7.82 -0.44 14.52
N GLU A 49 -9.04 0.05 14.78
CA GLU A 49 -10.29 -0.72 14.60
C GLU A 49 -10.53 -1.07 13.12
N GLY A 50 -10.19 -0.16 12.20
CA GLY A 50 -10.20 -0.40 10.76
C GLY A 50 -9.13 -1.38 10.28
N GLY A 51 -8.23 -1.81 11.18
CA GLY A 51 -7.17 -2.77 10.86
C GLY A 51 -6.17 -2.27 9.83
N VAL A 52 -5.90 -0.94 9.79
CA VAL A 52 -4.97 -0.35 8.85
C VAL A 52 -3.54 -0.71 9.22
N VAL A 53 -2.82 -1.27 8.27
CA VAL A 53 -1.40 -1.64 8.35
C VAL A 53 -0.64 -1.08 7.17
N GLY A 54 0.69 -1.06 7.24
CA GLY A 54 1.54 -0.66 6.13
C GLY A 54 1.37 -1.59 4.93
N GLN A 55 0.76 -1.13 3.85
CA GLN A 55 0.41 -1.93 2.67
C GLN A 55 1.49 -1.93 1.58
N GLY A 56 2.54 -1.14 1.76
CA GLY A 56 3.70 -1.12 0.87
C GLY A 56 4.75 -2.19 1.17
N GLY A 57 4.48 -3.15 2.08
CA GLY A 57 5.41 -4.24 2.38
C GLY A 57 5.22 -4.89 3.73
N ALA A 58 5.81 -4.36 4.79
CA ALA A 58 5.99 -5.06 6.06
C ALA A 58 4.73 -5.27 6.93
N GLY A 59 3.59 -4.66 6.59
CA GLY A 59 2.36 -4.82 7.36
C GLY A 59 2.40 -4.22 8.78
N PHE A 60 3.29 -3.27 9.04
CA PHE A 60 3.41 -2.66 10.37
C PHE A 60 2.13 -1.88 10.73
N PRO A 61 1.60 -2.01 11.96
CA PRO A 61 0.36 -1.34 12.37
C PRO A 61 0.46 0.19 12.25
N THR A 62 -0.40 0.79 11.43
CA THR A 62 -0.33 2.23 11.12
C THR A 62 -0.60 3.10 12.35
N HIS A 63 -1.53 2.70 13.24
CA HIS A 63 -1.79 3.45 14.48
C HIS A 63 -0.56 3.52 15.40
N VAL A 64 0.31 2.50 15.41
CA VAL A 64 1.57 2.50 16.15
C VAL A 64 2.57 3.45 15.49
N LYS A 65 2.71 3.40 14.15
CA LYS A 65 3.58 4.31 13.40
C LYS A 65 3.20 5.78 13.62
N LEU A 66 1.90 6.09 13.71
CA LEU A 66 1.37 7.44 13.95
C LEU A 66 1.37 7.83 15.45
N SER A 67 1.95 7.00 16.33
CA SER A 67 2.12 7.25 17.76
C SER A 67 3.60 7.28 18.16
N PRO A 68 4.45 8.13 17.54
CA PRO A 68 5.87 8.21 17.90
C PRO A 68 6.02 8.76 19.32
N LYS A 69 7.17 8.46 19.95
CA LYS A 69 7.48 8.94 21.32
C LYS A 69 7.49 10.46 21.43
N GLU A 70 7.92 11.14 20.36
CA GLU A 70 8.05 12.61 20.30
C GLU A 70 7.24 13.16 19.11
N PRO A 71 5.90 13.17 19.19
CA PRO A 71 5.04 13.57 18.08
C PRO A 71 5.26 15.01 17.63
N ASP A 72 5.69 15.89 18.54
CA ASP A 72 5.98 17.29 18.24
C ASP A 72 7.22 17.51 17.37
N LYS A 73 8.07 16.51 17.24
CA LYS A 73 9.23 16.53 16.33
C LYS A 73 8.88 16.18 14.90
N ILE A 74 7.70 15.60 14.66
CA ILE A 74 7.28 15.22 13.31
C ILE A 74 6.90 16.50 12.55
N ASP A 75 7.67 16.76 11.49
CA ASP A 75 7.50 17.93 10.62
C ASP A 75 7.27 17.54 9.14
N HIS A 76 7.44 16.26 8.78
CA HIS A 76 7.17 15.73 7.44
C HIS A 76 6.35 14.45 7.48
N ILE A 77 5.27 14.42 6.71
CA ILE A 77 4.52 13.20 6.38
C ILE A 77 4.76 12.90 4.90
N LEU A 78 5.50 11.83 4.63
CA LEU A 78 5.86 11.44 3.27
C LEU A 78 4.92 10.32 2.78
N VAL A 79 4.09 10.65 1.80
CA VAL A 79 3.23 9.68 1.11
C VAL A 79 4.02 9.08 -0.03
N ASN A 80 4.40 7.84 0.11
CA ASN A 80 5.21 7.11 -0.85
C ASN A 80 4.36 6.61 -2.02
N GLY A 81 4.42 7.31 -3.14
CA GLY A 81 3.88 6.98 -4.44
C GLY A 81 4.97 6.74 -5.49
N ALA A 82 6.22 6.48 -5.05
CA ALA A 82 7.33 6.23 -5.98
C ALA A 82 7.09 5.01 -6.85
N GLU A 83 6.58 3.90 -6.25
CA GLU A 83 6.33 2.64 -6.95
C GLU A 83 7.52 2.22 -7.83
N CYS A 84 8.69 2.11 -7.17
CA CYS A 84 9.96 1.86 -7.87
C CYS A 84 10.20 0.39 -8.27
N GLU A 85 9.35 -0.55 -7.80
CA GLU A 85 9.40 -1.95 -8.21
C GLU A 85 8.94 -2.10 -9.66
N PRO A 86 9.74 -2.70 -10.56
CA PRO A 86 9.29 -2.97 -11.93
C PRO A 86 8.04 -3.86 -11.97
N TYR A 87 7.23 -3.70 -13.01
CA TYR A 87 5.98 -4.40 -13.29
C TYR A 87 4.78 -4.04 -12.40
N ILE A 88 4.97 -3.46 -11.21
CA ILE A 88 3.85 -3.10 -10.32
C ILE A 88 3.26 -1.76 -10.77
N THR A 89 1.91 -1.66 -10.76
CA THR A 89 1.17 -0.47 -11.18
C THR A 89 -0.06 -0.20 -10.31
N SER A 90 -0.16 -0.83 -9.15
CA SER A 90 -1.29 -0.66 -8.23
C SER A 90 -1.35 0.73 -7.61
N ASP A 91 -0.20 1.30 -7.22
CA ASP A 91 -0.10 2.63 -6.64
C ASP A 91 -0.36 3.71 -7.71
N TYR A 92 0.17 3.51 -8.93
CA TYR A 92 -0.14 4.35 -10.10
C TYR A 92 -1.65 4.44 -10.32
N ARG A 93 -2.34 3.29 -10.38
CA ARG A 93 -3.80 3.25 -10.58
C ARG A 93 -4.54 3.92 -9.42
N ARG A 94 -4.09 3.72 -8.18
CA ARG A 94 -4.67 4.38 -7.01
C ARG A 94 -4.59 5.90 -7.12
N MET A 95 -3.42 6.44 -7.49
CA MET A 95 -3.21 7.88 -7.65
C MET A 95 -4.06 8.47 -8.80
N MET A 96 -4.27 7.70 -9.88
CA MET A 96 -5.06 8.15 -11.02
C MET A 96 -6.57 8.09 -10.77
N GLU A 97 -7.04 7.04 -10.09
CA GLU A 97 -8.47 6.75 -9.96
C GLU A 97 -9.10 7.33 -8.68
N GLU A 98 -8.37 7.35 -7.56
CA GLU A 98 -8.88 7.79 -6.25
C GLU A 98 -7.95 8.84 -5.57
N PRO A 99 -7.48 9.89 -6.27
CA PRO A 99 -6.56 10.86 -5.68
C PRO A 99 -7.17 11.58 -4.47
N GLU A 100 -8.49 11.80 -4.47
CA GLU A 100 -9.20 12.43 -3.37
C GLU A 100 -9.14 11.62 -2.07
N SER A 101 -9.10 10.30 -2.17
CA SER A 101 -8.93 9.40 -1.02
C SER A 101 -7.51 9.49 -0.43
N ILE A 102 -6.50 9.67 -1.26
CA ILE A 102 -5.11 9.88 -0.83
C ILE A 102 -4.99 11.24 -0.12
N VAL A 103 -5.54 12.29 -0.73
CA VAL A 103 -5.54 13.64 -0.14
C VAL A 103 -6.28 13.65 1.19
N GLY A 104 -7.48 13.05 1.24
CA GLY A 104 -8.28 12.95 2.47
C GLY A 104 -7.56 12.16 3.58
N GLY A 105 -6.86 11.08 3.24
CA GLY A 105 -6.04 10.32 4.19
C GLY A 105 -4.86 11.12 4.71
N LEU A 106 -4.21 11.88 3.85
CA LEU A 106 -3.13 12.78 4.26
C LEU A 106 -3.66 13.91 5.16
N GLU A 107 -4.86 14.47 4.89
CA GLU A 107 -5.52 15.44 5.79
C GLU A 107 -5.76 14.85 7.19
N VAL A 108 -6.23 13.62 7.25
CA VAL A 108 -6.42 12.90 8.54
C VAL A 108 -5.10 12.79 9.31
N ILE A 109 -4.03 12.38 8.63
CA ILE A 109 -2.70 12.24 9.27
C ILE A 109 -2.17 13.62 9.71
N LEU A 110 -2.28 14.63 8.86
CA LEU A 110 -1.84 16.01 9.17
C LEU A 110 -2.61 16.65 10.33
N LYS A 111 -3.86 16.22 10.57
CA LYS A 111 -4.60 16.65 11.78
C LYS A 111 -3.94 16.09 13.05
N ALA A 112 -3.42 14.87 13.01
CA ALA A 112 -2.69 14.30 14.15
C ALA A 112 -1.29 14.90 14.34
N PHE A 113 -0.74 15.56 13.31
CA PHE A 113 0.58 16.21 13.31
C PHE A 113 0.48 17.66 12.80
N PRO A 114 0.03 18.62 13.64
CA PRO A 114 -0.29 19.97 13.20
C PRO A 114 0.90 20.78 12.70
N LYS A 115 2.13 20.41 13.07
CA LYS A 115 3.37 21.06 12.62
C LYS A 115 3.90 20.52 11.29
N ALA A 116 3.38 19.37 10.83
CA ALA A 116 3.92 18.68 9.68
C ALA A 116 3.37 19.23 8.35
N VAL A 117 4.21 19.09 7.31
CA VAL A 117 3.86 19.23 5.90
C VAL A 117 3.72 17.84 5.29
N GLY A 118 2.71 17.64 4.46
CA GLY A 118 2.47 16.41 3.73
C GLY A 118 3.09 16.46 2.33
N CYS A 119 3.97 15.53 2.01
CA CYS A 119 4.63 15.45 0.71
C CYS A 119 4.19 14.16 0.00
N ILE A 120 3.48 14.27 -1.13
CA ILE A 120 3.15 13.14 -1.99
C ILE A 120 4.31 12.95 -2.96
N CYS A 121 5.03 11.84 -2.83
CA CYS A 121 6.31 11.60 -3.49
C CYS A 121 6.13 10.66 -4.67
N ILE A 122 6.37 11.13 -5.90
CA ILE A 122 6.10 10.40 -7.14
C ILE A 122 7.34 10.50 -8.05
N GLU A 123 7.71 9.39 -8.70
CA GLU A 123 8.82 9.39 -9.66
C GLU A 123 8.46 10.10 -10.97
N ASP A 124 9.47 10.74 -11.60
CA ASP A 124 9.36 11.55 -12.83
C ASP A 124 8.94 10.76 -14.08
N ASN A 125 8.93 9.43 -14.01
CA ASN A 125 8.37 8.54 -15.04
C ASN A 125 6.83 8.44 -15.03
N LYS A 126 6.15 9.14 -14.09
CA LYS A 126 4.67 9.17 -13.94
C LYS A 126 4.13 10.60 -14.01
N PRO A 127 4.37 11.35 -15.12
CA PRO A 127 4.01 12.77 -15.24
C PRO A 127 2.52 13.03 -15.12
N ASP A 128 1.67 12.11 -15.57
CA ASP A 128 0.22 12.14 -15.44
C ASP A 128 -0.25 12.04 -13.98
N CYS A 129 0.33 11.12 -13.20
CA CYS A 129 0.10 11.04 -11.75
C CYS A 129 0.52 12.32 -11.03
N ILE A 130 1.69 12.87 -11.37
CA ILE A 130 2.18 14.13 -10.81
C ILE A 130 1.18 15.25 -11.08
N ALA A 131 0.70 15.37 -12.33
CA ALA A 131 -0.30 16.37 -12.71
C ALA A 131 -1.63 16.15 -11.96
N ARG A 132 -2.11 14.91 -11.91
CA ARG A 132 -3.37 14.53 -11.24
C ARG A 132 -3.31 14.84 -9.73
N MET A 133 -2.22 14.50 -9.07
CA MET A 133 -2.05 14.75 -7.63
C MET A 133 -1.85 16.25 -7.33
N LYS A 134 -1.13 17.00 -8.17
CA LYS A 134 -1.02 18.46 -8.06
C LYS A 134 -2.38 19.14 -8.14
N GLU A 135 -3.27 18.69 -9.03
CA GLU A 135 -4.64 19.22 -9.10
C GLU A 135 -5.47 18.85 -7.87
N ALA A 136 -5.34 17.61 -7.37
CA ALA A 136 -6.08 17.13 -6.21
C ALA A 136 -5.74 17.87 -4.90
N ILE A 137 -4.48 18.32 -4.75
CA ILE A 137 -4.05 19.09 -3.56
C ILE A 137 -4.24 20.59 -3.70
N LYS A 138 -4.81 21.08 -4.81
CA LYS A 138 -4.99 22.52 -5.04
C LYS A 138 -5.80 23.18 -3.92
N GLY A 139 -5.24 24.23 -3.34
CA GLY A 139 -5.84 24.92 -2.18
C GLY A 139 -5.56 24.28 -0.81
N LYS A 140 -4.74 23.24 -0.75
CA LYS A 140 -4.30 22.60 0.52
C LYS A 140 -2.97 23.18 0.97
N GLU A 141 -2.99 24.06 1.98
CA GLU A 141 -1.82 24.86 2.41
C GLU A 141 -0.62 24.05 2.92
N ARG A 142 -0.86 22.85 3.49
CA ARG A 142 0.19 21.99 4.09
C ARG A 142 0.47 20.74 3.27
N MET A 143 0.22 20.79 1.96
CA MET A 143 0.45 19.65 1.06
C MET A 143 1.24 20.05 -0.16
N GLU A 144 2.17 19.22 -0.56
CA GLU A 144 2.91 19.37 -1.82
C GLU A 144 3.07 18.03 -2.54
N VAL A 145 3.27 18.08 -3.86
CA VAL A 145 3.71 16.93 -4.65
C VAL A 145 5.18 17.07 -4.94
N LYS A 146 5.96 16.07 -4.49
CA LYS A 146 7.40 16.02 -4.67
C LYS A 146 7.73 15.10 -5.83
N GLU A 147 8.26 15.67 -6.89
CA GLU A 147 8.77 14.92 -8.03
C GLU A 147 10.15 14.33 -7.70
N LEU A 148 10.29 13.03 -7.89
CA LEU A 148 11.51 12.28 -7.58
C LEU A 148 12.16 11.75 -8.85
N LYS A 149 13.47 11.65 -8.85
CA LYS A 149 14.22 11.00 -9.91
C LYS A 149 13.88 9.51 -9.96
N THR A 150 13.51 9.00 -11.13
CA THR A 150 13.28 7.55 -11.32
C THR A 150 14.58 6.79 -11.09
N LYS A 151 14.60 5.92 -10.09
CA LYS A 151 15.70 4.99 -9.78
C LYS A 151 15.26 3.95 -8.76
N TYR A 152 15.97 2.84 -8.66
CA TYR A 152 15.76 1.85 -7.61
C TYR A 152 16.87 1.95 -6.55
N PRO A 153 16.58 1.94 -5.23
CA PRO A 153 15.25 1.85 -4.58
C PRO A 153 14.72 3.23 -4.12
N GLN A 154 14.17 4.04 -5.00
CA GLN A 154 13.67 5.39 -4.68
C GLN A 154 12.53 5.38 -3.63
N GLY A 155 11.67 4.33 -3.68
CA GLY A 155 10.60 4.11 -2.70
C GLY A 155 11.06 3.50 -1.38
N GLY A 156 12.35 3.20 -1.21
CA GLY A 156 12.90 2.77 0.07
C GLY A 156 12.76 3.87 1.12
N GLU A 157 12.24 3.56 2.31
CA GLU A 157 11.88 4.55 3.33
C GLU A 157 13.02 5.55 3.63
N ARG A 158 14.25 5.06 3.81
CA ARG A 158 15.43 5.90 4.09
C ARG A 158 15.85 6.72 2.88
N THR A 159 15.82 6.12 1.69
CA THR A 159 16.14 6.79 0.43
C THR A 159 15.14 7.92 0.16
N LEU A 160 13.86 7.67 0.40
CA LEU A 160 12.79 8.64 0.22
C LEU A 160 12.96 9.84 1.17
N ILE A 161 13.23 9.58 2.46
CA ILE A 161 13.46 10.64 3.44
C ILE A 161 14.64 11.51 3.01
N TYR A 162 15.77 10.90 2.63
CA TYR A 162 16.93 11.64 2.16
C TYR A 162 16.62 12.46 0.90
N ALA A 163 15.94 11.88 -0.07
CA ALA A 163 15.60 12.55 -1.33
C ALA A 163 14.69 13.78 -1.12
N VAL A 164 13.77 13.72 -0.14
CA VAL A 164 12.81 14.80 0.12
C VAL A 164 13.36 15.84 1.08
N THR A 165 14.04 15.41 2.15
CA THR A 165 14.40 16.28 3.29
C THR A 165 15.90 16.53 3.43
N GLY A 166 16.74 15.76 2.75
CA GLY A 166 18.21 15.77 2.94
C GLY A 166 18.66 15.13 4.27
N ARG A 167 17.75 14.60 5.08
CA ARG A 167 18.07 13.99 6.38
C ARG A 167 18.56 12.57 6.21
N GLU A 168 19.60 12.22 6.95
CA GLU A 168 20.20 10.89 6.93
C GLU A 168 19.69 10.04 8.10
N ILE A 169 19.41 8.76 7.82
CA ILE A 169 18.98 7.76 8.80
C ILE A 169 19.98 6.61 8.82
N ASN A 170 20.61 6.37 9.94
CA ASN A 170 21.48 5.21 10.13
C ASN A 170 20.70 3.93 10.45
N SER A 171 21.40 2.82 10.67
CA SER A 171 20.78 1.50 10.87
C SER A 171 19.97 1.38 12.17
N THR A 172 20.22 2.21 13.16
CA THR A 172 19.58 2.16 14.49
C THR A 172 18.43 3.16 14.66
N MET A 173 18.30 4.12 13.75
CA MET A 173 17.28 5.16 13.77
C MET A 173 15.99 4.73 13.05
N LEU A 174 14.88 5.25 13.52
CA LEU A 174 13.58 5.20 12.87
C LEU A 174 13.29 6.53 12.14
N PRO A 175 12.38 6.56 11.15
CA PRO A 175 11.95 7.80 10.48
C PRO A 175 11.53 8.91 11.45
N ALA A 176 10.87 8.57 12.55
CA ALA A 176 10.43 9.52 13.57
C ALA A 176 11.60 10.24 14.27
N ASP A 177 12.77 9.59 14.38
CA ASP A 177 13.95 10.19 15.01
C ASP A 177 14.50 11.38 14.20
N VAL A 178 14.18 11.40 12.90
CA VAL A 178 14.51 12.51 11.99
C VAL A 178 13.27 13.34 11.59
N GLY A 179 12.21 13.29 12.38
CA GLY A 179 11.01 14.10 12.19
C GLY A 179 10.09 13.68 11.05
N CYS A 180 10.23 12.45 10.55
CA CYS A 180 9.48 11.97 9.40
C CYS A 180 8.53 10.81 9.76
N VAL A 181 7.39 10.76 9.08
CA VAL A 181 6.55 9.56 8.95
C VAL A 181 6.43 9.24 7.47
N VAL A 182 6.58 7.96 7.10
CA VAL A 182 6.49 7.51 5.71
C VAL A 182 5.41 6.45 5.60
N ASP A 183 4.38 6.69 4.79
CA ASP A 183 3.33 5.72 4.49
C ASP A 183 3.10 5.61 2.98
N ASN A 184 2.82 4.39 2.50
CA ASN A 184 2.48 4.13 1.11
C ASN A 184 1.12 4.73 0.73
N VAL A 185 0.89 5.09 -0.53
CA VAL A 185 -0.39 5.66 -1.01
C VAL A 185 -1.59 4.79 -0.69
N GLU A 186 -1.48 3.46 -0.77
CA GLU A 186 -2.57 2.53 -0.42
C GLU A 186 -2.87 2.57 1.09
N THR A 187 -1.83 2.68 1.94
CA THR A 187 -1.98 2.84 3.39
C THR A 187 -2.72 4.14 3.71
N VAL A 188 -2.32 5.24 3.09
CA VAL A 188 -2.95 6.56 3.30
C VAL A 188 -4.41 6.57 2.82
N THR A 189 -4.71 5.92 1.68
CA THR A 189 -6.09 5.69 1.22
C THR A 189 -6.89 4.90 2.26
N SER A 190 -6.30 3.85 2.84
CA SER A 190 -6.95 3.05 3.87
C SER A 190 -7.18 3.82 5.17
N VAL A 191 -6.30 4.77 5.52
CA VAL A 191 -6.54 5.71 6.63
C VAL A 191 -7.78 6.55 6.36
N TYR A 192 -7.94 7.10 5.16
CA TYR A 192 -9.17 7.83 4.79
C TYR A 192 -10.41 6.96 4.93
N LYS A 193 -10.38 5.77 4.34
CA LYS A 193 -11.53 4.84 4.36
C LYS A 193 -11.91 4.44 5.79
N ALA A 194 -10.93 4.12 6.64
CA ALA A 194 -11.17 3.72 8.02
C ALA A 194 -11.65 4.89 8.90
N VAL A 195 -11.01 6.05 8.79
CA VAL A 195 -11.30 7.18 9.70
C VAL A 195 -12.53 7.97 9.28
N ILE A 196 -12.67 8.26 8.01
CA ILE A 196 -13.75 9.11 7.49
C ILE A 196 -14.97 8.29 7.09
N LEU A 197 -14.78 7.19 6.34
CA LEU A 197 -15.89 6.37 5.85
C LEU A 197 -16.30 5.26 6.83
N GLY A 198 -15.49 4.97 7.86
CA GLY A 198 -15.72 3.87 8.81
C GLY A 198 -15.46 2.48 8.20
N GLN A 199 -14.86 2.40 7.03
CA GLN A 199 -14.64 1.16 6.28
C GLN A 199 -13.33 0.48 6.72
N PRO A 200 -13.36 -0.76 7.24
CA PRO A 200 -12.14 -1.48 7.57
C PRO A 200 -11.37 -1.92 6.32
N VAL A 201 -10.10 -2.27 6.51
CA VAL A 201 -9.27 -2.81 5.43
C VAL A 201 -9.66 -4.26 5.14
N ILE A 202 -10.63 -4.44 4.26
CA ILE A 202 -11.12 -5.73 3.76
C ILE A 202 -10.79 -5.99 2.30
N SER A 203 -10.21 -5.01 1.61
CA SER A 203 -9.78 -5.13 0.21
C SER A 203 -8.52 -4.34 -0.05
N ARG A 204 -7.84 -4.67 -1.14
CA ARG A 204 -6.69 -3.91 -1.62
C ARG A 204 -6.54 -4.03 -3.14
N ASN A 205 -5.73 -3.14 -3.74
CA ASN A 205 -5.34 -3.27 -5.14
C ASN A 205 -4.15 -4.23 -5.28
N VAL A 206 -4.25 -5.14 -6.24
CA VAL A 206 -3.23 -6.14 -6.58
C VAL A 206 -2.94 -6.08 -8.07
N THR A 207 -1.67 -5.95 -8.44
CA THR A 207 -1.22 -6.06 -9.83
C THR A 207 -0.96 -7.52 -10.18
N VAL A 208 -1.62 -8.04 -11.21
CA VAL A 208 -1.30 -9.35 -11.81
C VAL A 208 -0.63 -9.09 -13.14
N THR A 209 0.64 -9.49 -13.29
CA THR A 209 1.49 -9.02 -14.39
C THR A 209 2.59 -10.03 -14.77
N GLY A 210 3.40 -9.64 -15.73
CA GLY A 210 4.52 -10.41 -16.26
C GLY A 210 4.23 -10.95 -17.66
N ASP A 211 5.27 -11.46 -18.27
CA ASP A 211 5.18 -12.07 -19.61
C ASP A 211 4.50 -13.45 -19.60
N GLY A 212 4.41 -14.08 -18.41
CA GLY A 212 3.78 -15.38 -18.21
C GLY A 212 2.27 -15.35 -17.98
N ILE A 213 1.63 -14.19 -17.82
CA ILE A 213 0.18 -14.05 -17.69
C ILE A 213 -0.44 -13.59 -19.02
N ARG A 214 -1.66 -14.05 -19.33
CA ARG A 214 -2.27 -13.74 -20.64
C ARG A 214 -2.75 -12.30 -20.74
N THR A 215 -3.38 -11.78 -19.69
CA THR A 215 -3.97 -10.44 -19.68
C THR A 215 -3.60 -9.70 -18.40
N PRO A 216 -2.44 -9.01 -18.36
CA PRO A 216 -2.04 -8.24 -17.20
C PRO A 216 -3.11 -7.21 -16.79
N LYS A 217 -3.43 -7.15 -15.48
CA LYS A 217 -4.46 -6.26 -14.93
C LYS A 217 -4.15 -5.87 -13.48
N ASN A 218 -4.74 -4.76 -13.05
CA ASN A 218 -4.91 -4.46 -11.63
C ASN A 218 -6.32 -4.88 -11.19
N PHE A 219 -6.41 -5.46 -10.00
CA PHE A 219 -7.67 -5.91 -9.42
C PHE A 219 -7.87 -5.25 -8.05
N SER A 220 -9.12 -4.88 -7.73
CA SER A 220 -9.54 -4.65 -6.35
C SER A 220 -9.97 -5.98 -5.76
N VAL A 221 -9.23 -6.47 -4.75
CA VAL A 221 -9.32 -7.85 -4.23
C VAL A 221 -9.72 -7.81 -2.77
N LEU A 222 -10.72 -8.61 -2.40
CA LEU A 222 -11.04 -8.85 -1.00
C LEU A 222 -9.93 -9.66 -0.32
N THR A 223 -9.60 -9.32 0.91
CA THR A 223 -8.65 -10.11 1.70
C THR A 223 -9.21 -11.51 1.95
N GLY A 224 -8.39 -12.53 1.75
CA GLY A 224 -8.79 -13.92 1.84
C GLY A 224 -9.13 -14.57 0.51
N THR A 225 -9.29 -13.80 -0.59
CA THR A 225 -9.47 -14.36 -1.95
C THR A 225 -8.27 -15.22 -2.31
N ASP A 226 -8.52 -16.40 -2.86
CA ASP A 226 -7.48 -17.30 -3.36
C ASP A 226 -6.76 -16.64 -4.56
N LEU A 227 -5.43 -16.63 -4.54
CA LEU A 227 -4.66 -15.97 -5.61
C LEU A 227 -4.82 -16.64 -6.96
N SER A 228 -5.18 -17.93 -7.01
CA SER A 228 -5.49 -18.61 -8.27
C SER A 228 -6.68 -18.00 -9.01
N GLU A 229 -7.68 -17.47 -8.27
CA GLU A 229 -8.84 -16.79 -8.86
C GLU A 229 -8.42 -15.51 -9.62
N LEU A 230 -7.39 -14.81 -9.15
CA LEU A 230 -6.86 -13.64 -9.84
C LEU A 230 -6.15 -14.01 -11.14
N VAL A 231 -5.46 -15.16 -11.13
CA VAL A 231 -4.81 -15.70 -12.33
C VAL A 231 -5.87 -16.05 -13.39
N ASP A 232 -6.94 -16.73 -12.98
CA ASP A 232 -8.04 -17.09 -13.88
C ASP A 232 -8.73 -15.84 -14.44
N ALA A 233 -9.02 -14.85 -13.59
CA ALA A 233 -9.60 -13.55 -13.99
C ALA A 233 -8.68 -12.74 -14.92
N ALA A 234 -7.36 -13.00 -14.87
CA ALA A 234 -6.36 -12.46 -15.80
C ALA A 234 -6.18 -13.31 -17.07
N GLY A 235 -7.11 -14.24 -17.34
CA GLY A 235 -7.11 -15.07 -18.54
C GLY A 235 -6.23 -16.32 -18.46
N GLY A 236 -5.68 -16.62 -17.29
CA GLY A 236 -4.84 -17.77 -17.03
C GLY A 236 -3.35 -17.57 -17.41
N LEU A 237 -2.55 -18.54 -17.02
CA LEU A 237 -1.12 -18.57 -17.33
C LEU A 237 -0.87 -18.97 -18.80
N LYS A 238 0.25 -18.56 -19.33
CA LYS A 238 0.80 -19.11 -20.59
C LYS A 238 1.45 -20.47 -20.35
N GLU A 239 1.80 -21.17 -21.44
CA GLU A 239 2.31 -22.55 -21.36
C GLU A 239 3.68 -22.69 -20.69
N LYS A 240 4.50 -21.63 -20.76
CA LYS A 240 5.89 -21.65 -20.25
C LYS A 240 6.02 -20.65 -19.09
N ILE A 241 5.85 -21.13 -17.87
CA ILE A 241 6.10 -20.35 -16.67
C ILE A 241 7.28 -20.94 -15.92
N ALA A 242 8.32 -20.14 -15.74
CA ALA A 242 9.48 -20.52 -14.95
C ALA A 242 9.36 -20.08 -13.49
N LYS A 243 8.68 -18.95 -13.23
CA LYS A 243 8.63 -18.39 -11.89
C LYS A 243 7.32 -17.60 -11.66
N ALA A 244 6.71 -17.85 -10.50
CA ALA A 244 5.65 -17.03 -9.93
C ALA A 244 6.21 -16.29 -8.70
N ILE A 245 5.97 -14.99 -8.59
CA ILE A 245 6.49 -14.15 -7.52
C ILE A 245 5.33 -13.39 -6.87
N SER A 246 5.27 -13.41 -5.55
CA SER A 246 4.46 -12.47 -4.77
C SER A 246 5.28 -11.21 -4.52
N GLY A 247 4.79 -10.06 -4.99
CA GLY A 247 5.53 -8.81 -5.00
C GLY A 247 6.23 -8.54 -6.33
N GLY A 248 7.14 -7.57 -6.34
CA GLY A 248 7.95 -7.23 -7.50
C GLY A 248 9.21 -8.11 -7.65
N PRO A 249 9.94 -7.96 -8.75
CA PRO A 249 11.11 -8.79 -9.03
C PRO A 249 12.30 -8.52 -8.11
N MET A 250 12.33 -7.36 -7.43
CA MET A 250 13.44 -6.95 -6.59
C MET A 250 13.27 -7.36 -5.13
N MET A 251 12.05 -7.21 -4.57
CA MET A 251 11.76 -7.45 -3.14
C MET A 251 10.76 -8.58 -2.91
N GLY A 252 10.14 -9.10 -3.97
CA GLY A 252 9.20 -10.21 -3.89
C GLY A 252 9.88 -11.55 -3.59
N PHE A 253 9.09 -12.57 -3.37
CA PHE A 253 9.56 -13.94 -3.16
C PHE A 253 8.81 -14.92 -4.03
N ALA A 254 9.49 -16.00 -4.41
CA ALA A 254 8.94 -17.01 -5.29
C ALA A 254 7.82 -17.80 -4.60
N LEU A 255 6.73 -18.01 -5.32
CA LEU A 255 5.62 -18.86 -4.92
C LEU A 255 5.76 -20.24 -5.54
N TYR A 256 5.47 -21.27 -4.78
CA TYR A 256 5.37 -22.67 -5.23
C TYR A 256 3.91 -23.15 -5.27
N ASP A 257 2.99 -22.38 -4.71
CA ASP A 257 1.56 -22.62 -4.67
C ASP A 257 0.80 -21.31 -4.88
N LEU A 258 -0.30 -21.35 -5.60
CA LEU A 258 -1.19 -20.21 -5.83
C LEU A 258 -2.48 -20.30 -4.99
N HIS A 259 -2.73 -21.44 -4.34
CA HIS A 259 -3.88 -21.63 -3.43
C HIS A 259 -3.60 -21.03 -2.05
N ILE A 260 -3.23 -19.74 -2.05
CA ILE A 260 -2.94 -18.97 -0.84
C ILE A 260 -3.81 -17.70 -0.83
N PRO A 261 -4.20 -17.23 0.37
CA PRO A 261 -5.09 -16.07 0.47
C PRO A 261 -4.38 -14.76 0.12
N CYS A 262 -5.10 -13.88 -0.57
CA CYS A 262 -4.73 -12.47 -0.65
C CYS A 262 -4.73 -11.89 0.77
N THR A 263 -3.65 -11.22 1.16
CA THR A 263 -3.51 -10.57 2.47
C THR A 263 -3.41 -9.05 2.30
N LYS A 264 -3.47 -8.31 3.41
CA LYS A 264 -3.31 -6.84 3.41
C LYS A 264 -1.96 -6.39 2.81
N THR A 265 -0.97 -7.27 2.73
CA THR A 265 0.38 -6.97 2.20
C THR A 265 0.63 -7.52 0.79
N THR A 266 -0.32 -8.24 0.19
CA THR A 266 -0.21 -8.76 -1.17
C THR A 266 -0.29 -7.61 -2.18
N SER A 267 0.82 -7.16 -2.77
CA SER A 267 0.86 -6.03 -3.72
C SER A 267 0.72 -6.45 -5.18
N SER A 268 1.30 -7.58 -5.53
CA SER A 268 1.30 -8.07 -6.91
C SER A 268 1.57 -9.56 -7.01
N LEU A 269 1.20 -10.12 -8.16
CA LEU A 269 1.59 -11.43 -8.65
C LEU A 269 2.31 -11.24 -9.98
N LEU A 270 3.57 -11.64 -10.04
CA LEU A 270 4.42 -11.54 -11.23
C LEU A 270 4.73 -12.95 -11.75
N PHE A 271 4.42 -13.19 -13.01
CA PHE A 271 4.66 -14.46 -13.69
C PHE A 271 5.66 -14.27 -14.82
N LEU A 272 6.80 -14.99 -14.75
CA LEU A 272 7.88 -14.90 -15.72
C LEU A 272 7.98 -16.16 -16.55
N GLU A 273 8.15 -16.02 -17.87
CA GLU A 273 8.45 -17.11 -18.78
C GLU A 273 9.87 -17.67 -18.53
N ARG A 274 10.14 -18.92 -18.96
CA ARG A 274 11.40 -19.61 -18.68
C ARG A 274 12.63 -18.84 -19.19
N ASP A 275 12.49 -18.18 -20.33
CA ASP A 275 13.60 -17.47 -20.98
C ASP A 275 13.94 -16.11 -20.28
N ALA A 276 13.05 -15.61 -19.41
CA ALA A 276 13.26 -14.38 -18.62
C ALA A 276 14.01 -14.63 -17.30
N VAL A 277 14.30 -15.88 -16.95
CA VAL A 277 14.95 -16.28 -15.70
C VAL A 277 16.34 -16.80 -15.98
N SER A 278 17.37 -16.18 -15.41
CA SER A 278 18.75 -16.70 -15.43
C SER A 278 18.77 -18.08 -14.77
N GLU A 279 19.32 -19.05 -15.50
CA GLU A 279 19.70 -20.34 -14.89
C GLU A 279 20.98 -20.13 -14.07
N ALA A 280 20.96 -20.56 -12.81
CA ALA A 280 22.10 -20.48 -11.90
C ALA A 280 23.12 -21.57 -12.22
#